data_a4ae042902f2910fce50b54b5ef3a9b8
#
_entry.id   a4ae042902f2910fce50b54b5ef3a9b8
#
_cell.length_a   1.000
_cell.length_b   1.000
_cell.length_c   1.000
_cell.angle_alpha   90.00
_cell.angle_beta   90.00
_cell.angle_gamma   90.00
#
_symmetry.space_group_name_H-M   'P 1'
#
loop_
_entity.id
_entity.type
_entity.pdbx_description
1 polymer ?
#
loop_
_entity_poly.entity_id
_entity_poly.type
_entity_poly.pdbx_seq_one_letter_code
_entity_poly.pdbx_strand_id
1 'polypeptide(L)'
;LSYPNNPTGAIMTREDLEPIAEIVKEKDLYVISDEIYAELTYGQDHCSIASLPGMRDRTIIINGFSKSFAMTGWRMGFATGPELIMQQILKIHQFAIMAAPTTSQYAAIEAMTNGEEDVQIMRNAYNQRRRFVLELFFEMGLKCFEPEGAFYMFPCIKEFGMTSDEFANRFLREEKVAIIPGTAFGDCGEGFLRVSYAYSIEELKEALGRLANFVERLRKEKEL
;
A
#
# COMPACT_ATOMS: atom_id res chain seq x y z
N LEU A 1 -8.00 -8.52 6.71
CA LEU A 1 -7.13 -7.38 7.01
C LEU A 1 -6.17 -7.15 5.86
N SER A 2 -5.83 -5.89 5.55
CA SER A 2 -4.85 -5.56 4.51
C SER A 2 -4.02 -4.37 5.00
N TYR A 3 -2.91 -4.69 5.68
CA TYR A 3 -1.98 -3.73 6.26
C TYR A 3 -0.53 -4.21 6.10
N PRO A 4 0.41 -3.28 5.80
CA PRO A 4 0.22 -1.86 5.49
C PRO A 4 -0.73 -1.62 4.33
N ASN A 5 -1.53 -0.56 4.41
CA ASN A 5 -2.72 -0.38 3.59
C ASN A 5 -2.45 0.35 2.25
N ASN A 6 -3.05 -0.12 1.19
CA ASN A 6 -3.27 0.60 -0.05
C ASN A 6 -4.76 1.01 -0.10
N PRO A 7 -5.13 2.32 -0.08
CA PRO A 7 -4.35 3.45 -0.60
C PRO A 7 -3.66 4.34 0.45
N THR A 8 -3.92 4.18 1.74
CA THR A 8 -3.62 5.20 2.75
C THR A 8 -2.17 5.19 3.27
N GLY A 9 -1.48 4.04 3.15
CA GLY A 9 -0.19 3.84 3.80
C GLY A 9 -0.28 3.64 5.32
N ALA A 10 -1.49 3.46 5.86
CA ALA A 10 -1.68 3.16 7.28
C ALA A 10 -1.14 1.76 7.62
N ILE A 11 -0.68 1.61 8.83
CA ILE A 11 -0.27 0.34 9.44
C ILE A 11 -1.20 0.01 10.62
N MET A 12 -1.08 -1.18 11.15
CA MET A 12 -1.65 -1.55 12.45
C MET A 12 -0.53 -1.95 13.40
N THR A 13 -0.53 -1.36 14.58
CA THR A 13 0.37 -1.73 15.67
C THR A 13 -0.12 -2.98 16.39
N ARG A 14 0.67 -3.51 17.31
CA ARG A 14 0.24 -4.61 18.17
C ARG A 14 -1.00 -4.22 18.99
N GLU A 15 -1.01 -2.99 19.52
CA GLU A 15 -2.11 -2.44 20.33
C GLU A 15 -3.42 -2.35 19.53
N ASP A 16 -3.34 -2.03 18.23
CA ASP A 16 -4.50 -2.01 17.32
C ASP A 16 -5.02 -3.42 17.02
N LEU A 17 -4.12 -4.39 16.91
CA LEU A 17 -4.44 -5.76 16.54
C LEU A 17 -4.96 -6.60 17.71
N GLU A 18 -4.55 -6.33 18.94
CA GLU A 18 -4.97 -7.10 20.14
C GLU A 18 -6.49 -7.11 20.31
N PRO A 19 -7.23 -5.99 20.27
CA PRO A 19 -8.69 -6.01 20.37
C PRO A 19 -9.37 -6.79 19.24
N ILE A 20 -8.81 -6.72 18.02
CA ILE A 20 -9.31 -7.48 16.87
C ILE A 20 -9.12 -8.98 17.10
N ALA A 21 -7.95 -9.39 17.61
CA ALA A 21 -7.65 -10.78 17.91
C ALA A 21 -8.61 -11.35 18.98
N GLU A 22 -8.98 -10.57 19.99
CA GLU A 22 -9.98 -11.00 21.00
C GLU A 22 -11.34 -11.26 20.36
N ILE A 23 -11.82 -10.34 19.49
CA ILE A 23 -13.09 -10.54 18.75
C ILE A 23 -13.03 -11.78 17.87
N VAL A 24 -11.93 -11.96 17.15
CA VAL A 24 -11.72 -13.12 16.26
C VAL A 24 -11.80 -14.43 17.05
N LYS A 25 -11.17 -14.50 18.24
CA LYS A 25 -11.22 -15.65 19.12
C LYS A 25 -12.61 -15.88 19.71
N GLU A 26 -13.24 -14.81 20.22
CA GLU A 26 -14.60 -14.87 20.81
C GLU A 26 -15.64 -15.38 19.81
N LYS A 27 -15.56 -14.91 18.56
CA LYS A 27 -16.52 -15.25 17.51
C LYS A 27 -16.12 -16.47 16.68
N ASP A 28 -15.03 -17.14 17.03
CA ASP A 28 -14.46 -18.28 16.30
C ASP A 28 -14.30 -18.02 14.80
N LEU A 29 -13.70 -16.87 14.46
CA LEU A 29 -13.49 -16.43 13.08
C LEU A 29 -12.11 -16.84 12.57
N TYR A 30 -11.96 -16.85 11.25
CA TYR A 30 -10.69 -16.88 10.56
C TYR A 30 -10.32 -15.48 10.03
N VAL A 31 -9.03 -15.20 9.93
CA VAL A 31 -8.50 -13.96 9.38
C VAL A 31 -7.73 -14.26 8.09
N ILE A 32 -8.03 -13.53 7.03
CA ILE A 32 -7.15 -13.43 5.86
C ILE A 32 -6.40 -12.12 6.02
N SER A 33 -5.06 -12.20 6.16
CA SER A 33 -4.19 -11.05 6.34
C SER A 33 -3.34 -10.87 5.08
N ASP A 34 -3.62 -9.81 4.32
CA ASP A 34 -2.79 -9.40 3.18
C ASP A 34 -1.64 -8.52 3.70
N GLU A 35 -0.46 -9.09 3.74
CA GLU A 35 0.75 -8.49 4.28
C GLU A 35 1.79 -8.17 3.18
N ILE A 36 1.32 -7.94 1.95
CA ILE A 36 2.19 -7.73 0.78
C ILE A 36 3.17 -6.54 0.93
N TYR A 37 2.87 -5.61 1.84
CA TYR A 37 3.70 -4.45 2.16
C TYR A 37 4.43 -4.57 3.50
N ALA A 38 4.47 -5.74 4.14
CA ALA A 38 5.03 -5.95 5.47
C ALA A 38 6.47 -5.40 5.63
N GLU A 39 7.32 -5.59 4.62
CA GLU A 39 8.71 -5.11 4.63
C GLU A 39 8.84 -3.60 4.37
N LEU A 40 7.78 -2.94 3.92
CA LEU A 40 7.76 -1.52 3.58
C LEU A 40 7.03 -0.72 4.66
N THR A 41 7.58 -0.73 5.87
CA THR A 41 7.14 0.09 7.01
C THR A 41 8.22 1.10 7.40
N TYR A 42 7.83 2.23 7.98
CA TYR A 42 8.71 3.35 8.28
C TYR A 42 8.55 3.75 9.74
N GLY A 43 9.65 3.65 10.50
CA GLY A 43 9.68 4.02 11.91
C GLY A 43 9.39 2.87 12.87
N GLN A 44 8.67 1.84 12.45
CA GLN A 44 8.45 0.61 13.21
C GLN A 44 8.33 -0.60 12.29
N ASP A 45 8.56 -1.78 12.84
CA ASP A 45 8.43 -3.03 12.11
C ASP A 45 6.96 -3.45 12.02
N HIS A 46 6.63 -4.20 10.97
CA HIS A 46 5.30 -4.77 10.78
C HIS A 46 4.95 -5.76 11.91
N CYS A 47 3.74 -5.66 12.43
CA CYS A 47 3.17 -6.64 13.33
C CYS A 47 2.13 -7.49 12.60
N SER A 48 2.43 -8.77 12.38
CA SER A 48 1.43 -9.70 11.85
C SER A 48 0.45 -10.12 12.93
N ILE A 49 -0.85 -10.10 12.62
CA ILE A 49 -1.89 -10.61 13.54
C ILE A 49 -1.67 -12.09 13.89
N ALA A 50 -1.06 -12.88 12.98
CA ALA A 50 -0.73 -14.28 13.22
C ALA A 50 0.29 -14.48 14.34
N SER A 51 1.06 -13.43 14.71
CA SER A 51 2.03 -13.49 15.81
C SER A 51 1.40 -13.34 17.20
N LEU A 52 0.13 -12.92 17.26
CA LEU A 52 -0.57 -12.75 18.53
C LEU A 52 -1.04 -14.09 19.12
N PRO A 53 -1.15 -14.21 20.45
CA PRO A 53 -1.56 -15.44 21.09
C PRO A 53 -2.89 -15.97 20.58
N GLY A 54 -2.92 -17.25 20.16
CA GLY A 54 -4.12 -17.93 19.65
C GLY A 54 -4.54 -17.57 18.22
N MET A 55 -3.75 -16.72 17.51
CA MET A 55 -4.10 -16.29 16.16
C MET A 55 -3.46 -17.11 15.04
N ARG A 56 -2.34 -17.81 15.31
CA ARG A 56 -1.62 -18.60 14.30
C ARG A 56 -2.49 -19.63 13.59
N ASP A 57 -3.32 -20.37 14.35
CA ASP A 57 -4.13 -21.46 13.83
C ASP A 57 -5.45 -21.00 13.21
N ARG A 58 -5.65 -19.70 13.10
CA ARG A 58 -6.84 -19.08 12.49
C ARG A 58 -6.53 -17.94 11.54
N THR A 59 -5.27 -17.74 11.19
CA THR A 59 -4.84 -16.70 10.25
C THR A 59 -4.25 -17.32 8.98
N ILE A 60 -4.72 -16.84 7.83
CA ILE A 60 -4.13 -17.08 6.52
C ILE A 60 -3.39 -15.80 6.13
N ILE A 61 -2.07 -15.86 6.08
CA ILE A 61 -1.23 -14.77 5.60
C ILE A 61 -1.08 -14.89 4.09
N ILE A 62 -1.28 -13.79 3.39
CA ILE A 62 -0.99 -13.62 1.97
C ILE A 62 0.15 -12.62 1.85
N ASN A 63 1.22 -13.01 1.18
CA ASN A 63 2.38 -12.17 0.96
C ASN A 63 3.05 -12.51 -0.38
N GLY A 64 4.13 -11.82 -0.74
CA GLY A 64 4.82 -12.08 -2.00
C GLY A 64 5.99 -11.15 -2.24
N PHE A 65 6.60 -11.34 -3.40
CA PHE A 65 7.86 -10.72 -3.77
C PHE A 65 7.69 -9.42 -4.58
N SER A 66 6.46 -9.14 -5.00
CA SER A 66 6.16 -8.01 -5.90
C SER A 66 6.58 -6.66 -5.35
N LYS A 67 6.49 -6.46 -4.03
CA LYS A 67 6.71 -5.16 -3.38
C LYS A 67 8.04 -5.11 -2.64
N SER A 68 8.26 -6.03 -1.71
CA SER A 68 9.49 -6.13 -0.90
C SER A 68 10.75 -6.28 -1.75
N PHE A 69 10.68 -7.03 -2.85
CA PHE A 69 11.80 -7.34 -3.72
C PHE A 69 11.69 -6.72 -5.12
N ALA A 70 10.77 -5.76 -5.32
CA ALA A 70 10.51 -5.14 -6.63
C ALA A 70 10.25 -6.14 -7.78
N MET A 71 9.70 -7.31 -7.47
CA MET A 71 9.51 -8.44 -8.39
C MET A 71 8.09 -8.48 -8.98
N THR A 72 7.49 -7.33 -9.33
CA THR A 72 6.12 -7.26 -9.85
C THR A 72 5.90 -8.09 -11.11
N GLY A 73 6.84 -8.06 -12.04
CA GLY A 73 6.80 -8.78 -13.30
C GLY A 73 7.01 -10.30 -13.17
N TRP A 74 7.60 -10.76 -12.09
CA TRP A 74 7.87 -12.18 -11.82
C TRP A 74 6.64 -13.00 -11.43
N ARG A 75 5.55 -12.35 -11.07
CA ARG A 75 4.25 -12.95 -10.74
C ARG A 75 4.37 -14.03 -9.65
N MET A 76 5.06 -13.74 -8.55
CA MET A 76 5.33 -14.67 -7.45
C MET A 76 4.80 -14.12 -6.12
N GLY A 77 4.06 -14.96 -5.42
CA GLY A 77 3.56 -14.73 -4.08
C GLY A 77 3.37 -16.07 -3.37
N PHE A 78 3.01 -16.01 -2.10
CA PHE A 78 2.75 -17.19 -1.28
C PHE A 78 1.62 -16.92 -0.28
N ALA A 79 1.00 -18.00 0.16
CA ALA A 79 0.09 -17.99 1.29
C ALA A 79 0.58 -19.02 2.33
N THR A 80 0.38 -18.71 3.60
CA THR A 80 0.64 -19.61 4.71
C THR A 80 -0.48 -19.54 5.75
N GLY A 81 -0.78 -20.64 6.43
CA GLY A 81 -1.86 -20.67 7.40
C GLY A 81 -2.14 -22.09 7.90
N PRO A 82 -3.32 -22.33 8.52
CA PRO A 82 -3.71 -23.63 9.03
C PRO A 82 -3.71 -24.71 7.95
N GLU A 83 -3.08 -25.85 8.24
CA GLU A 83 -2.86 -26.94 7.27
C GLU A 83 -4.13 -27.36 6.53
N LEU A 84 -5.24 -27.54 7.25
CA LEU A 84 -6.52 -27.98 6.65
C LEU A 84 -7.02 -27.00 5.58
N ILE A 85 -6.85 -25.69 5.82
CA ILE A 85 -7.24 -24.65 4.86
C ILE A 85 -6.26 -24.63 3.70
N MET A 86 -4.96 -24.67 3.97
CA MET A 86 -3.92 -24.63 2.95
C MET A 86 -4.02 -25.83 1.98
N GLN A 87 -4.40 -27.02 2.47
CA GLN A 87 -4.65 -28.17 1.62
C GLN A 87 -5.82 -27.93 0.62
N GLN A 88 -6.86 -27.21 1.02
CA GLN A 88 -7.97 -26.89 0.10
C GLN A 88 -7.58 -25.78 -0.89
N ILE A 89 -6.86 -24.76 -0.44
CA ILE A 89 -6.30 -23.72 -1.31
C ILE A 89 -5.39 -24.36 -2.37
N LEU A 90 -4.53 -25.30 -1.98
CA LEU A 90 -3.64 -26.02 -2.91
C LEU A 90 -4.43 -26.78 -3.98
N LYS A 91 -5.53 -27.45 -3.64
CA LYS A 91 -6.37 -28.13 -4.63
C LYS A 91 -6.91 -27.16 -5.69
N ILE A 92 -7.44 -26.02 -5.26
CA ILE A 92 -7.96 -25.00 -6.18
C ILE A 92 -6.83 -24.43 -7.03
N HIS A 93 -5.68 -24.12 -6.41
CA HIS A 93 -4.49 -23.59 -7.10
C HIS A 93 -4.00 -24.55 -8.19
N GLN A 94 -3.94 -25.83 -7.92
CA GLN A 94 -3.52 -26.85 -8.89
C GLN A 94 -4.42 -26.88 -10.13
N PHE A 95 -5.73 -26.69 -9.96
CA PHE A 95 -6.67 -26.64 -11.10
C PHE A 95 -6.61 -25.31 -11.85
N ALA A 96 -6.41 -24.18 -11.13
CA ALA A 96 -6.46 -22.85 -11.72
C ALA A 96 -5.15 -22.47 -12.44
N ILE A 97 -4.01 -22.75 -11.83
CA ILE A 97 -2.67 -22.26 -12.25
C ILE A 97 -1.67 -23.40 -12.40
N MET A 98 -1.86 -24.51 -11.67
CA MET A 98 -0.96 -25.65 -11.53
C MET A 98 0.27 -25.30 -10.66
N ALA A 99 1.14 -24.39 -11.10
CA ALA A 99 2.31 -23.90 -10.35
C ALA A 99 2.73 -22.51 -10.80
N ALA A 100 3.39 -21.77 -9.92
CA ALA A 100 4.06 -20.54 -10.31
C ALA A 100 5.22 -20.84 -11.30
N PRO A 101 5.63 -19.87 -12.17
CA PRO A 101 6.72 -20.08 -13.10
C PRO A 101 8.02 -20.54 -12.41
N THR A 102 8.67 -21.57 -12.90
CA THR A 102 9.87 -22.15 -12.28
C THR A 102 10.99 -21.12 -12.10
N THR A 103 11.20 -20.24 -13.10
CA THR A 103 12.18 -19.16 -13.02
C THR A 103 11.90 -18.21 -11.87
N SER A 104 10.62 -17.89 -11.63
CA SER A 104 10.18 -17.04 -10.50
C SER A 104 10.41 -17.72 -9.15
N GLN A 105 10.26 -19.05 -9.07
CA GLN A 105 10.54 -19.79 -7.85
C GLN A 105 12.02 -19.73 -7.48
N TYR A 106 12.93 -19.93 -8.45
CA TYR A 106 14.38 -19.79 -8.21
C TYR A 106 14.77 -18.36 -7.82
N ALA A 107 14.18 -17.35 -8.50
CA ALA A 107 14.41 -15.95 -8.14
C ALA A 107 13.89 -15.63 -6.73
N ALA A 108 12.76 -16.21 -6.31
CA ALA A 108 12.21 -16.06 -4.97
C ALA A 108 13.11 -16.71 -3.90
N ILE A 109 13.71 -17.88 -4.19
CA ILE A 109 14.68 -18.51 -3.29
C ILE A 109 15.89 -17.59 -3.09
N GLU A 110 16.45 -17.04 -4.17
CA GLU A 110 17.56 -16.11 -4.09
C GLU A 110 17.20 -14.84 -3.30
N ALA A 111 16.03 -14.25 -3.58
CA ALA A 111 15.54 -13.08 -2.87
C ALA A 111 15.43 -13.32 -1.36
N MET A 112 14.87 -14.46 -0.94
CA MET A 112 14.75 -14.82 0.48
C MET A 112 16.07 -15.17 1.15
N THR A 113 17.05 -15.66 0.38
CA THR A 113 18.32 -16.11 0.94
C THR A 113 19.33 -14.96 1.05
N ASN A 114 19.38 -14.08 0.07
CA ASN A 114 20.42 -13.07 -0.08
C ASN A 114 19.91 -11.64 -0.28
N GLY A 115 18.59 -11.41 -0.42
CA GLY A 115 18.02 -10.12 -0.81
C GLY A 115 17.66 -9.18 0.34
N GLU A 116 17.99 -9.48 1.59
CA GLU A 116 17.61 -8.66 2.74
C GLU A 116 18.19 -7.23 2.68
N GLU A 117 19.47 -7.13 2.27
CA GLU A 117 20.13 -5.82 2.11
C GLU A 117 19.45 -4.96 1.05
N ASP A 118 19.04 -5.56 -0.07
CA ASP A 118 18.31 -4.87 -1.15
C ASP A 118 16.97 -4.32 -0.65
N VAL A 119 16.25 -5.08 0.18
CA VAL A 119 15.00 -4.65 0.80
C VAL A 119 15.25 -3.42 1.69
N GLN A 120 16.30 -3.41 2.50
CA GLN A 120 16.66 -2.27 3.35
C GLN A 120 17.01 -1.03 2.52
N ILE A 121 17.80 -1.20 1.45
CA ILE A 121 18.15 -0.11 0.53
C ILE A 121 16.88 0.50 -0.08
N MET A 122 15.97 -0.34 -0.58
CA MET A 122 14.70 0.12 -1.15
C MET A 122 13.81 0.81 -0.12
N ARG A 123 13.66 0.23 1.07
CA ARG A 123 12.88 0.81 2.18
C ARG A 123 13.39 2.21 2.54
N ASN A 124 14.70 2.38 2.62
CA ASN A 124 15.33 3.68 2.90
C ASN A 124 15.04 4.69 1.78
N ALA A 125 15.16 4.27 0.51
CA ALA A 125 14.86 5.11 -0.64
C ALA A 125 13.38 5.53 -0.67
N TYR A 126 12.45 4.62 -0.37
CA TYR A 126 11.03 4.94 -0.24
C TYR A 126 10.76 5.89 0.92
N ASN A 127 11.41 5.74 2.06
CA ASN A 127 11.25 6.64 3.20
C ASN A 127 11.74 8.07 2.88
N GLN A 128 12.83 8.21 2.12
CA GLN A 128 13.29 9.52 1.63
C GLN A 128 12.24 10.18 0.72
N ARG A 129 11.70 9.43 -0.25
CA ARG A 129 10.64 9.91 -1.16
C ARG A 129 9.36 10.24 -0.40
N ARG A 130 8.97 9.43 0.58
CA ARG A 130 7.84 9.66 1.46
C ARG A 130 7.94 11.03 2.15
N ARG A 131 9.05 11.30 2.80
CA ARG A 131 9.29 12.58 3.49
C ARG A 131 9.24 13.75 2.52
N PHE A 132 9.91 13.62 1.38
CA PHE A 132 9.92 14.64 0.33
C PHE A 132 8.50 14.98 -0.18
N VAL A 133 7.69 13.96 -0.49
CA VAL A 133 6.31 14.18 -0.98
C VAL A 133 5.42 14.78 0.11
N LEU A 134 5.57 14.33 1.36
CA LEU A 134 4.79 14.84 2.49
C LEU A 134 5.10 16.33 2.75
N GLU A 135 6.37 16.72 2.68
CA GLU A 135 6.80 18.11 2.82
C GLU A 135 6.16 18.99 1.73
N LEU A 136 6.20 18.56 0.48
CA LEU A 136 5.55 19.28 -0.62
C LEU A 136 4.03 19.40 -0.44
N PHE A 137 3.34 18.38 0.05
CA PHE A 137 1.92 18.50 0.37
C PHE A 137 1.67 19.53 1.49
N PHE A 138 2.52 19.54 2.50
CA PHE A 138 2.45 20.55 3.56
C PHE A 138 2.66 21.97 3.01
N GLU A 139 3.66 22.18 2.15
CA GLU A 139 3.90 23.48 1.47
C GLU A 139 2.72 23.92 0.60
N MET A 140 2.08 22.96 -0.09
CA MET A 140 0.86 23.22 -0.86
C MET A 140 -0.38 23.47 0.01
N GLY A 141 -0.30 23.26 1.32
CA GLY A 141 -1.45 23.31 2.23
C GLY A 141 -2.44 22.15 2.06
N LEU A 142 -2.05 21.07 1.40
CA LEU A 142 -2.88 19.88 1.26
C LEU A 142 -2.78 19.02 2.52
N LYS A 143 -3.92 18.75 3.16
CA LYS A 143 -3.97 17.84 4.30
C LYS A 143 -3.74 16.41 3.85
N CYS A 144 -2.75 15.75 4.43
CA CYS A 144 -2.43 14.35 4.17
C CYS A 144 -2.11 13.64 5.48
N PHE A 145 -2.65 12.44 5.66
CA PHE A 145 -2.20 11.52 6.70
C PHE A 145 -0.74 11.13 6.41
N GLU A 146 0.11 11.12 7.41
CA GLU A 146 1.48 10.64 7.27
C GLU A 146 1.50 9.12 7.15
N PRO A 147 1.82 8.55 5.97
CA PRO A 147 1.83 7.10 5.80
C PRO A 147 3.03 6.49 6.53
N GLU A 148 2.78 5.40 7.24
CA GLU A 148 3.82 4.66 7.96
C GLU A 148 4.18 3.34 7.25
N GLY A 149 3.53 3.04 6.12
CA GLY A 149 3.83 1.87 5.30
C GLY A 149 3.46 2.03 3.83
N ALA A 150 3.74 1.00 3.04
CA ALA A 150 3.58 0.96 1.59
C ALA A 150 4.36 2.08 0.87
N PHE A 151 3.88 2.55 -0.28
CA PHE A 151 4.47 3.67 -1.02
C PHE A 151 3.38 4.58 -1.63
N TYR A 152 2.34 4.87 -0.82
CA TYR A 152 1.21 5.71 -1.22
C TYR A 152 0.98 6.82 -0.22
N MET A 153 0.44 7.93 -0.73
CA MET A 153 -0.13 9.02 0.04
C MET A 153 -1.57 9.26 -0.36
N PHE A 154 -2.36 9.76 0.59
CA PHE A 154 -3.79 9.93 0.40
C PHE A 154 -4.23 11.35 0.79
N PRO A 155 -3.79 12.40 0.02
CA PRO A 155 -4.11 13.78 0.31
C PRO A 155 -5.59 14.07 0.12
N CYS A 156 -6.11 14.96 0.98
CA CYS A 156 -7.48 15.46 0.96
C CYS A 156 -7.61 16.64 -0.01
N ILE A 157 -8.63 16.58 -0.88
CA ILE A 157 -8.94 17.65 -1.86
C ILE A 157 -10.33 18.28 -1.65
N LYS A 158 -10.98 18.02 -0.53
CA LYS A 158 -12.34 18.50 -0.23
C LYS A 158 -12.46 20.02 -0.28
N GLU A 159 -11.37 20.75 -0.03
CA GLU A 159 -11.35 22.21 -0.10
C GLU A 159 -11.72 22.76 -1.48
N PHE A 160 -11.46 22.00 -2.56
CA PHE A 160 -11.73 22.48 -3.92
C PHE A 160 -13.19 22.34 -4.36
N GLY A 161 -14.02 21.62 -3.61
CA GLY A 161 -15.44 21.44 -3.92
C GLY A 161 -15.70 20.59 -5.18
N MET A 162 -14.69 19.86 -5.64
CA MET A 162 -14.74 18.92 -6.75
C MET A 162 -14.83 17.51 -6.22
N THR A 163 -15.44 16.60 -6.99
CA THR A 163 -15.32 15.17 -6.71
C THR A 163 -13.90 14.67 -6.99
N SER A 164 -13.53 13.54 -6.38
CA SER A 164 -12.22 12.92 -6.61
C SER A 164 -11.97 12.62 -8.09
N ASP A 165 -13.00 12.15 -8.79
CA ASP A 165 -12.95 11.85 -10.22
C ASP A 165 -12.80 13.11 -11.09
N GLU A 166 -13.55 14.17 -10.80
CA GLU A 166 -13.44 15.46 -11.50
C GLU A 166 -12.04 16.03 -11.35
N PHE A 167 -11.51 16.06 -10.12
CA PHE A 167 -10.16 16.55 -9.86
C PHE A 167 -9.11 15.73 -10.62
N ALA A 168 -9.13 14.40 -10.51
CA ALA A 168 -8.18 13.52 -11.16
C ALA A 168 -8.22 13.65 -12.69
N ASN A 169 -9.42 13.69 -13.29
CA ASN A 169 -9.60 13.85 -14.73
C ASN A 169 -9.14 15.22 -15.23
N ARG A 170 -9.46 16.29 -14.49
CA ARG A 170 -9.05 17.64 -14.84
C ARG A 170 -7.53 17.78 -14.75
N PHE A 171 -6.92 17.29 -13.68
CA PHE A 171 -5.47 17.29 -13.48
C PHE A 171 -4.75 16.51 -14.59
N LEU A 172 -5.26 15.34 -14.96
CA LEU A 172 -4.71 14.56 -16.08
C LEU A 172 -4.76 15.33 -17.40
N ARG A 173 -5.88 15.99 -17.68
CA ARG A 173 -6.08 16.73 -18.96
C ARG A 173 -5.21 17.98 -19.04
N GLU A 174 -5.12 18.75 -17.96
CA GLU A 174 -4.42 20.05 -17.96
C GLU A 174 -2.92 19.87 -17.72
N GLU A 175 -2.52 19.02 -16.77
CA GLU A 175 -1.13 18.90 -16.33
C GLU A 175 -0.41 17.63 -16.86
N LYS A 176 -1.13 16.70 -17.52
CA LYS A 176 -0.59 15.44 -18.05
C LYS A 176 0.05 14.55 -16.98
N VAL A 177 -0.48 14.60 -15.74
CA VAL A 177 -0.09 13.76 -14.63
C VAL A 177 -1.30 12.94 -14.19
N ALA A 178 -1.11 11.61 -14.09
CA ALA A 178 -2.15 10.70 -13.66
C ALA A 178 -2.06 10.46 -12.14
N ILE A 179 -3.18 10.65 -11.46
CA ILE A 179 -3.39 10.26 -10.05
C ILE A 179 -4.69 9.46 -9.94
N ILE A 180 -4.81 8.67 -8.91
CA ILE A 180 -5.99 7.80 -8.77
C ILE A 180 -7.01 8.48 -7.84
N PRO A 181 -8.28 8.66 -8.26
CA PRO A 181 -9.32 9.16 -7.38
C PRO A 181 -9.56 8.20 -6.22
N GLY A 182 -9.83 8.74 -5.03
CA GLY A 182 -10.02 7.93 -3.83
C GLY A 182 -11.22 6.99 -3.93
N THR A 183 -12.24 7.35 -4.70
CA THR A 183 -13.42 6.52 -4.99
C THR A 183 -13.09 5.16 -5.61
N ALA A 184 -11.93 5.02 -6.29
CA ALA A 184 -11.45 3.73 -6.77
C ALA A 184 -11.18 2.69 -5.66
N PHE A 185 -11.14 3.14 -4.39
CA PHE A 185 -10.90 2.31 -3.21
C PHE A 185 -12.14 2.20 -2.29
N GLY A 186 -13.29 2.67 -2.77
CA GLY A 186 -14.56 2.67 -2.06
C GLY A 186 -15.11 4.07 -1.83
N ASP A 187 -16.41 4.15 -1.49
CA ASP A 187 -17.14 5.42 -1.37
C ASP A 187 -16.54 6.36 -0.30
N CYS A 188 -15.97 5.79 0.76
CA CYS A 188 -15.27 6.56 1.81
C CYS A 188 -14.02 7.29 1.32
N GLY A 189 -13.50 6.94 0.13
CA GLY A 189 -12.39 7.62 -0.52
C GLY A 189 -12.75 8.91 -1.24
N GLU A 190 -14.05 9.29 -1.29
CA GLU A 190 -14.47 10.56 -1.90
C GLU A 190 -13.85 11.77 -1.19
N GLY A 191 -13.34 12.69 -1.98
CA GLY A 191 -12.61 13.87 -1.50
C GLY A 191 -11.12 13.61 -1.20
N PHE A 192 -10.60 12.46 -1.64
CA PHE A 192 -9.18 12.09 -1.53
C PHE A 192 -8.62 11.62 -2.88
N LEU A 193 -7.28 11.61 -2.96
CA LEU A 193 -6.55 11.09 -4.11
C LEU A 193 -5.46 10.13 -3.63
N ARG A 194 -5.18 9.07 -4.40
CA ARG A 194 -3.99 8.26 -4.13
C ARG A 194 -2.83 8.71 -5.02
N VAL A 195 -1.73 9.09 -4.40
CA VAL A 195 -0.46 9.42 -5.03
C VAL A 195 0.56 8.33 -4.68
N SER A 196 1.19 7.73 -5.69
CA SER A 196 2.30 6.79 -5.50
C SER A 196 3.62 7.56 -5.49
N TYR A 197 4.50 7.25 -4.54
CA TYR A 197 5.87 7.76 -4.53
C TYR A 197 6.91 6.71 -4.94
N ALA A 198 6.48 5.66 -5.64
CA ALA A 198 7.37 4.64 -6.22
C ALA A 198 7.95 5.08 -7.59
N TYR A 199 8.42 6.31 -7.66
CA TYR A 199 9.06 6.95 -8.82
C TYR A 199 10.38 7.59 -8.42
N SER A 200 11.19 8.05 -9.38
CA SER A 200 12.40 8.82 -9.08
C SER A 200 12.06 10.16 -8.40
N ILE A 201 13.02 10.73 -7.67
CA ILE A 201 12.83 12.06 -7.04
C ILE A 201 12.59 13.13 -8.11
N GLU A 202 13.23 13.01 -9.26
CA GLU A 202 13.10 13.92 -10.40
C GLU A 202 11.69 13.93 -10.96
N GLU A 203 11.12 12.74 -11.19
CA GLU A 203 9.74 12.57 -11.67
C GLU A 203 8.73 13.05 -10.63
N LEU A 204 8.95 12.73 -9.35
CA LEU A 204 8.11 13.22 -8.26
C LEU A 204 8.14 14.74 -8.15
N LYS A 205 9.32 15.35 -8.26
CA LYS A 205 9.47 16.81 -8.24
C LYS A 205 8.73 17.48 -9.39
N GLU A 206 8.83 16.92 -10.58
CA GLU A 206 8.11 17.43 -11.75
C GLU A 206 6.58 17.31 -11.57
N ALA A 207 6.09 16.13 -11.22
CA ALA A 207 4.66 15.86 -11.07
C ALA A 207 4.03 16.70 -9.94
N LEU A 208 4.72 16.82 -8.81
CA LEU A 208 4.24 17.59 -7.67
C LEU A 208 4.36 19.10 -7.90
N GLY A 209 5.36 19.57 -8.66
CA GLY A 209 5.41 20.95 -9.11
C GLY A 209 4.22 21.33 -9.99
N ARG A 210 3.81 20.43 -10.90
CA ARG A 210 2.58 20.60 -11.70
C ARG A 210 1.33 20.59 -10.81
N LEU A 211 1.29 19.73 -9.79
CA LEU A 211 0.18 19.69 -8.82
C LEU A 211 0.10 21.01 -8.03
N ALA A 212 1.23 21.55 -7.57
CA ALA A 212 1.26 22.82 -6.86
C ALA A 212 0.68 23.97 -7.70
N ASN A 213 1.09 24.08 -8.97
CA ASN A 213 0.54 25.07 -9.90
C ASN A 213 -0.96 24.89 -10.13
N PHE A 214 -1.41 23.63 -10.26
CA PHE A 214 -2.82 23.31 -10.45
C PHE A 214 -3.65 23.69 -9.23
N VAL A 215 -3.21 23.33 -8.04
CA VAL A 215 -3.88 23.66 -6.77
C VAL A 215 -3.98 25.18 -6.56
N GLU A 216 -2.89 25.91 -6.83
CA GLU A 216 -2.88 27.38 -6.74
C GLU A 216 -3.89 28.01 -7.72
N ARG A 217 -3.95 27.49 -8.95
CA ARG A 217 -4.92 27.96 -9.96
C ARG A 217 -6.37 27.69 -9.52
N LEU A 218 -6.66 26.50 -8.98
CA LEU A 218 -7.98 26.16 -8.46
C LEU A 218 -8.42 27.08 -7.31
N ARG A 219 -7.51 27.46 -6.40
CA ARG A 219 -7.80 28.41 -5.32
C ARG A 219 -8.15 29.78 -5.86
N LYS A 220 -7.41 30.27 -6.86
CA LYS A 220 -7.73 31.55 -7.54
C LYS A 220 -9.08 31.52 -8.27
N GLU A 221 -9.41 30.41 -8.91
CA GLU A 221 -10.72 30.23 -9.58
C GLU A 221 -11.89 30.27 -8.59
N LYS A 222 -11.69 29.85 -7.35
CA LYS A 222 -12.71 29.82 -6.30
C LYS A 222 -12.91 31.17 -5.60
N GLU A 223 -11.92 32.06 -5.65
CA GLU A 223 -11.99 33.40 -5.08
C GLU A 223 -12.72 34.40 -6.00
N LEU A 224 -12.96 34.04 -7.26
CA LEU A 224 -13.70 34.80 -8.27
C LEU A 224 -15.18 34.41 -8.32
#